data_7736fa92ef3fad2ada91861798572ca7
#
_entry.id   7736fa92ef3fad2ada91861798572ca7
#
_cell.length_a   1.000
_cell.length_b   1.000
_cell.length_c   1.000
_cell.angle_alpha   90.00
_cell.angle_beta   90.00
_cell.angle_gamma   90.00
#
_symmetry.space_group_name_H-M   'P 1'
#
loop_
_entity.id
_entity.type
_entity.pdbx_description
1 polymer ?
#
loop_
_entity_poly.entity_id
_entity_poly.type
_entity_poly.pdbx_seq_one_letter_code
_entity_poly.pdbx_strand_id
1 'polypeptide(L)'
;MQTRQVSRVLRAKILIIMISSPVDEIKNKLDIVDVIQGYIRLQKAGQNYKALCPFHSEKMPSFVVSPEKQMWKCFGCGAGGSIFDFVMQMEGVEFGDALRMLAQRAGVELKKVDPKLKTERTRLYEICYLANQFFIKQLAASQAGKNIQKYLAVRGLMAAAIKDWQIGYAPKQWRALIDFLGSRGYSDDEISKAGLIVKKEEKNEYYDRFRDRIIFPIHDLNGLVIGFTARENPEQPDSRMGKYINTPNTLIYDKSQVIYGLNKAKLDIKKENLCVLVEGQMDVLMAHQAGFKNVVASSGTALTEKQLRILKRYTENLATAFDMDLAGEIATKRGIDLALQFGFNTKVINLPEEQDPADCLQENSLVWSQLVSQATSLMEFYLSNTLKRYDGQTIEGKKEISRILLPEIKKIPNKIEQAHWLQELARRLRVQETVLVEEMAKIKQVDRVAIEQKTEDNGQPKIVNLEEYALGLILTNLRKMKRFKREPAYLFINSELAEIFKNLKKGKGKGNNLKSFRERLPINLANQLDELVFKTEAQKSLSDKFEPVKEIRFCFSQLRKRYWQEKLDQLNLSIREAEMEKDKDSLKKMTEEFNKLTKQISLSSN
;
A
#
# COMPACT_ATOMS: atom_id res chain seq x y z
N MET A 1 -25.29 25.60 -61.70
CA MET A 1 -25.51 25.98 -60.29
C MET A 1 -25.22 24.81 -59.32
N GLN A 2 -25.35 23.56 -59.70
CA GLN A 2 -25.15 22.39 -58.81
C GLN A 2 -23.70 22.11 -58.40
N THR A 3 -22.70 22.42 -59.22
CA THR A 3 -21.27 22.16 -58.92
C THR A 3 -20.67 23.07 -57.84
N ARG A 4 -21.22 24.26 -57.61
CA ARG A 4 -20.75 25.17 -56.52
C ARG A 4 -21.28 24.80 -55.14
N GLN A 5 -22.42 24.13 -55.07
CA GLN A 5 -23.02 23.70 -53.79
C GLN A 5 -22.31 22.46 -53.25
N VAL A 6 -21.93 21.50 -54.10
CA VAL A 6 -21.16 20.30 -53.72
C VAL A 6 -19.77 20.68 -53.21
N SER A 7 -19.10 21.66 -53.84
CA SER A 7 -17.79 22.16 -53.39
C SER A 7 -17.85 22.88 -52.04
N ARG A 8 -18.95 23.59 -51.72
CA ARG A 8 -19.13 24.21 -50.39
C ARG A 8 -19.39 23.20 -49.28
N VAL A 9 -20.18 22.16 -49.53
CA VAL A 9 -20.45 21.09 -48.55
C VAL A 9 -19.21 20.22 -48.31
N LEU A 10 -18.41 19.94 -49.37
CA LEU A 10 -17.13 19.23 -49.21
C LEU A 10 -16.10 20.10 -48.45
N ARG A 11 -16.01 21.41 -48.76
CA ARG A 11 -15.13 22.31 -48.01
C ARG A 11 -15.58 22.49 -46.56
N ALA A 12 -16.88 22.53 -46.25
CA ALA A 12 -17.39 22.58 -44.90
C ALA A 12 -17.11 21.24 -44.14
N LYS A 13 -17.29 20.10 -44.80
CA LYS A 13 -16.90 18.79 -44.20
C LYS A 13 -15.40 18.66 -44.00
N ILE A 14 -14.57 19.11 -44.93
CA ILE A 14 -13.11 19.14 -44.80
C ILE A 14 -12.66 20.13 -43.72
N LEU A 15 -13.34 21.29 -43.58
CA LEU A 15 -13.05 22.26 -42.52
C LEU A 15 -13.47 21.74 -41.11
N ILE A 16 -14.56 20.96 -41.03
CA ILE A 16 -14.99 20.31 -39.77
C ILE A 16 -14.03 19.18 -39.39
N ILE A 17 -13.45 18.45 -40.34
CA ILE A 17 -12.42 17.40 -40.09
C ILE A 17 -11.07 18.03 -39.66
N MET A 18 -10.80 19.29 -40.00
CA MET A 18 -9.54 19.96 -39.62
C MET A 18 -9.57 20.69 -38.27
N ILE A 19 -10.68 20.67 -37.51
CA ILE A 19 -10.83 21.42 -36.25
C ILE A 19 -11.28 20.54 -35.06
N SER A 20 -11.49 19.24 -35.23
CA SER A 20 -11.78 18.41 -34.06
C SER A 20 -10.50 18.20 -33.24
N SER A 21 -10.49 18.67 -32.01
CA SER A 21 -9.39 18.40 -31.10
C SER A 21 -9.34 16.90 -30.82
N PRO A 22 -8.16 16.31 -30.54
CA PRO A 22 -8.07 14.90 -30.10
C PRO A 22 -9.01 14.58 -28.93
N VAL A 23 -9.28 15.55 -28.07
CA VAL A 23 -10.22 15.47 -26.95
C VAL A 23 -11.65 15.24 -27.44
N ASP A 24 -12.07 15.97 -28.45
CA ASP A 24 -13.44 15.86 -29.03
C ASP A 24 -13.59 14.53 -29.78
N GLU A 25 -12.55 14.10 -30.49
CA GLU A 25 -12.54 12.80 -31.17
C GLU A 25 -12.66 11.63 -30.18
N ILE A 26 -11.93 11.68 -29.06
CA ILE A 26 -12.01 10.69 -27.98
C ILE A 26 -13.40 10.68 -27.35
N LYS A 27 -13.96 11.86 -27.02
CA LYS A 27 -15.32 11.99 -26.46
C LYS A 27 -16.41 11.44 -27.40
N ASN A 28 -16.21 11.55 -28.70
CA ASN A 28 -17.16 11.03 -29.69
C ASN A 28 -17.07 9.52 -29.88
N LYS A 29 -15.91 8.90 -29.56
CA LYS A 29 -15.68 7.47 -29.71
C LYS A 29 -15.90 6.65 -28.43
N LEU A 30 -15.82 7.28 -27.25
CA LEU A 30 -15.96 6.61 -25.96
C LEU A 30 -17.21 7.10 -25.24
N ASP A 31 -18.10 6.17 -24.91
CA ASP A 31 -19.22 6.44 -24.02
C ASP A 31 -18.76 6.49 -22.56
N ILE A 32 -19.25 7.47 -21.80
CA ILE A 32 -18.86 7.65 -20.40
C ILE A 32 -19.28 6.48 -19.53
N VAL A 33 -20.38 5.81 -19.83
CA VAL A 33 -20.84 4.63 -19.07
C VAL A 33 -19.86 3.49 -19.25
N ASP A 34 -19.41 3.24 -20.49
CA ASP A 34 -18.45 2.17 -20.81
C ASP A 34 -17.08 2.45 -20.16
N VAL A 35 -16.66 3.71 -20.15
CA VAL A 35 -15.42 4.09 -19.49
C VAL A 35 -15.51 3.82 -17.98
N ILE A 36 -16.57 4.31 -17.33
CA ILE A 36 -16.73 4.23 -15.87
C ILE A 36 -17.05 2.79 -15.42
N GLN A 37 -17.79 2.01 -16.20
CA GLN A 37 -18.07 0.60 -15.89
C GLN A 37 -16.79 -0.27 -15.87
N GLY A 38 -15.74 0.14 -16.55
CA GLY A 38 -14.43 -0.49 -16.45
C GLY A 38 -13.79 -0.36 -15.07
N TYR A 39 -14.24 0.58 -14.25
CA TYR A 39 -13.68 0.88 -12.91
C TYR A 39 -14.63 0.50 -11.78
N ILE A 40 -15.92 0.85 -11.90
CA ILE A 40 -16.91 0.64 -10.85
C ILE A 40 -18.18 0.01 -11.42
N ARG A 41 -18.96 -0.66 -10.57
CA ARG A 41 -20.24 -1.24 -10.96
C ARG A 41 -21.31 -0.16 -10.98
N LEU A 42 -21.87 0.13 -12.17
CA LEU A 42 -22.98 1.05 -12.35
C LEU A 42 -24.33 0.31 -12.33
N GLN A 43 -25.32 0.86 -11.63
CA GLN A 43 -26.71 0.38 -11.63
C GLN A 43 -27.58 1.38 -12.38
N LYS A 44 -28.45 0.90 -13.26
CA LYS A 44 -29.38 1.76 -14.02
C LYS A 44 -30.40 2.39 -13.08
N ALA A 45 -30.60 3.69 -13.19
CA ALA A 45 -31.54 4.48 -12.41
C ALA A 45 -32.28 5.48 -13.32
N GLY A 46 -33.36 5.03 -13.94
CA GLY A 46 -34.08 5.79 -14.96
C GLY A 46 -33.22 5.99 -16.22
N GLN A 47 -33.04 7.25 -16.64
CA GLN A 47 -32.18 7.63 -17.77
C GLN A 47 -30.68 7.71 -17.41
N ASN A 48 -30.34 7.67 -16.14
CA ASN A 48 -28.99 7.77 -15.63
C ASN A 48 -28.53 6.44 -15.01
N TYR A 49 -27.24 6.41 -14.59
CA TYR A 49 -26.68 5.32 -13.80
C TYR A 49 -26.26 5.83 -12.44
N LYS A 50 -26.32 4.98 -11.40
CA LYS A 50 -25.88 5.28 -10.04
C LYS A 50 -24.87 4.25 -9.54
N ALA A 51 -23.98 4.69 -8.65
CA ALA A 51 -23.03 3.84 -7.94
C ALA A 51 -22.65 4.46 -6.58
N LEU A 52 -21.99 3.67 -5.74
CA LEU A 52 -21.24 4.22 -4.62
C LEU A 52 -20.03 4.99 -5.19
N CYS A 53 -19.74 6.15 -4.63
CA CYS A 53 -18.65 7.01 -5.11
C CYS A 53 -17.27 6.35 -4.87
N PRO A 54 -16.40 6.28 -5.89
CA PRO A 54 -15.06 5.73 -5.70
C PRO A 54 -14.09 6.71 -5.01
N PHE A 55 -14.49 7.98 -4.84
CA PHE A 55 -13.62 9.06 -4.35
C PHE A 55 -13.84 9.39 -2.86
N HIS A 56 -14.94 8.93 -2.24
CA HIS A 56 -15.21 9.06 -0.81
C HIS A 56 -16.01 7.87 -0.29
N SER A 57 -15.96 7.64 1.00
CA SER A 57 -16.70 6.54 1.65
C SER A 57 -18.14 6.95 1.90
N GLU A 58 -19.11 6.16 1.41
CA GLU A 58 -20.54 6.39 1.62
C GLU A 58 -21.30 5.06 1.68
N LYS A 59 -22.45 5.06 2.37
CA LYS A 59 -23.32 3.88 2.49
C LYS A 59 -24.44 3.85 1.45
N MET A 60 -24.79 5.00 0.89
CA MET A 60 -25.86 5.13 -0.10
C MET A 60 -25.29 5.71 -1.41
N PRO A 61 -25.70 5.18 -2.59
CA PRO A 61 -25.19 5.62 -3.87
C PRO A 61 -25.51 7.09 -4.15
N SER A 62 -24.48 7.94 -4.21
CA SER A 62 -24.58 9.36 -4.59
C SER A 62 -23.85 9.72 -5.88
N PHE A 63 -23.12 8.77 -6.46
CA PHE A 63 -22.41 8.95 -7.73
C PHE A 63 -23.37 8.68 -8.89
N VAL A 64 -23.60 9.70 -9.73
CA VAL A 64 -24.54 9.66 -10.86
C VAL A 64 -23.79 9.86 -12.16
N VAL A 65 -24.08 9.04 -13.18
CA VAL A 65 -23.54 9.16 -14.54
C VAL A 65 -24.70 9.41 -15.51
N SER A 66 -24.59 10.47 -16.32
CA SER A 66 -25.55 10.80 -17.36
C SER A 66 -24.99 10.44 -18.74
N PRO A 67 -25.54 9.41 -19.40
CA PRO A 67 -25.16 9.07 -20.78
C PRO A 67 -25.48 10.18 -21.76
N GLU A 68 -26.62 10.85 -21.61
CA GLU A 68 -27.04 11.93 -22.50
C GLU A 68 -26.09 13.13 -22.45
N LYS A 69 -25.65 13.50 -21.24
CA LYS A 69 -24.75 14.63 -21.03
C LYS A 69 -23.26 14.29 -21.12
N GLN A 70 -22.94 13.01 -21.23
CA GLN A 70 -21.55 12.50 -21.21
C GLN A 70 -20.74 13.06 -20.04
N MET A 71 -21.38 13.08 -18.85
CA MET A 71 -20.77 13.58 -17.62
C MET A 71 -21.24 12.79 -16.39
N TRP A 72 -20.43 12.87 -15.34
CA TRP A 72 -20.73 12.30 -14.04
C TRP A 72 -20.69 13.35 -12.94
N LYS A 73 -21.41 13.10 -11.86
CA LYS A 73 -21.37 13.91 -10.63
C LYS A 73 -21.66 13.07 -9.41
N CYS A 74 -20.87 13.29 -8.37
CA CYS A 74 -21.16 12.77 -7.04
C CYS A 74 -21.85 13.87 -6.20
N PHE A 75 -23.04 13.59 -5.70
CA PHE A 75 -23.80 14.52 -4.85
C PHE A 75 -23.36 14.48 -3.39
N GLY A 76 -22.53 13.47 -2.97
CA GLY A 76 -21.96 13.38 -1.63
C GLY A 76 -20.71 14.25 -1.46
N CYS A 77 -19.70 14.10 -2.32
CA CYS A 77 -18.45 14.87 -2.23
C CYS A 77 -18.34 16.06 -3.20
N GLY A 78 -19.35 16.27 -4.08
CA GLY A 78 -19.36 17.37 -5.04
C GLY A 78 -18.46 17.17 -6.26
N ALA A 79 -17.64 16.13 -6.32
CA ALA A 79 -16.79 15.82 -7.48
C ALA A 79 -17.64 15.52 -8.72
N GLY A 80 -17.12 15.89 -9.91
CA GLY A 80 -17.85 15.65 -11.18
C GLY A 80 -17.03 16.09 -12.37
N GLY A 81 -17.48 15.72 -13.58
CA GLY A 81 -16.82 16.10 -14.82
C GLY A 81 -17.09 15.15 -15.98
N SER A 82 -16.17 15.13 -16.94
CA SER A 82 -16.15 14.27 -18.14
C SER A 82 -15.43 12.93 -17.89
N ILE A 83 -15.27 12.12 -18.93
CA ILE A 83 -14.44 10.91 -18.88
C ILE A 83 -12.99 11.21 -18.49
N PHE A 84 -12.47 12.38 -18.88
CA PHE A 84 -11.10 12.79 -18.53
C PHE A 84 -10.97 13.07 -17.05
N ASP A 85 -11.90 13.85 -16.48
CA ASP A 85 -11.92 14.18 -15.04
C ASP A 85 -12.06 12.93 -14.20
N PHE A 86 -12.86 11.96 -14.66
CA PHE A 86 -13.00 10.67 -13.98
C PHE A 86 -11.69 9.88 -13.98
N VAL A 87 -11.05 9.74 -15.14
CA VAL A 87 -9.78 9.00 -15.26
C VAL A 87 -8.67 9.69 -14.50
N MET A 88 -8.58 11.03 -14.56
CA MET A 88 -7.61 11.80 -13.78
C MET A 88 -7.72 11.52 -12.28
N GLN A 89 -8.93 11.52 -11.73
CA GLN A 89 -9.18 11.27 -10.32
C GLN A 89 -9.01 9.80 -9.92
N MET A 90 -9.43 8.86 -10.79
CA MET A 90 -9.33 7.43 -10.53
C MET A 90 -7.89 6.92 -10.54
N GLU A 91 -7.10 7.39 -11.50
CA GLU A 91 -5.72 6.96 -11.72
C GLU A 91 -4.70 7.87 -11.02
N GLY A 92 -5.15 9.02 -10.49
CA GLY A 92 -4.26 10.01 -9.89
C GLY A 92 -3.29 10.62 -10.91
N VAL A 93 -3.73 10.81 -12.15
CA VAL A 93 -2.90 11.29 -13.27
C VAL A 93 -3.29 12.69 -13.73
N GLU A 94 -2.38 13.37 -14.42
CA GLU A 94 -2.68 14.65 -15.06
C GLU A 94 -3.46 14.48 -16.38
N PHE A 95 -4.03 15.58 -16.88
CA PHE A 95 -4.83 15.58 -18.11
C PHE A 95 -4.11 14.97 -19.32
N GLY A 96 -2.80 15.25 -19.47
CA GLY A 96 -2.00 14.71 -20.59
C GLY A 96 -1.89 13.18 -20.57
N ASP A 97 -1.84 12.58 -19.39
CA ASP A 97 -1.80 11.13 -19.21
C ASP A 97 -3.17 10.51 -19.43
N ALA A 98 -4.22 11.09 -18.83
CA ALA A 98 -5.59 10.69 -19.06
C ALA A 98 -5.97 10.78 -20.56
N LEU A 99 -5.51 11.80 -21.27
CA LEU A 99 -5.69 11.96 -22.70
C LEU A 99 -5.05 10.80 -23.49
N ARG A 100 -3.82 10.40 -23.14
CA ARG A 100 -3.13 9.28 -23.80
C ARG A 100 -3.83 7.95 -23.55
N MET A 101 -4.24 7.70 -22.31
CA MET A 101 -4.94 6.47 -21.92
C MET A 101 -6.27 6.33 -22.67
N LEU A 102 -7.04 7.41 -22.71
CA LEU A 102 -8.32 7.43 -23.41
C LEU A 102 -8.15 7.41 -24.93
N ALA A 103 -7.10 8.04 -25.48
CA ALA A 103 -6.76 7.98 -26.90
C ALA A 103 -6.42 6.56 -27.34
N GLN A 104 -5.61 5.84 -26.57
CA GLN A 104 -5.30 4.43 -26.84
C GLN A 104 -6.56 3.58 -26.81
N ARG A 105 -7.44 3.78 -25.83
CA ARG A 105 -8.72 3.06 -25.73
C ARG A 105 -9.67 3.39 -26.88
N ALA A 106 -9.66 4.65 -27.37
CA ALA A 106 -10.48 5.14 -28.48
C ALA A 106 -9.91 4.82 -29.87
N GLY A 107 -8.68 4.29 -29.98
CA GLY A 107 -7.97 4.15 -31.25
C GLY A 107 -7.71 5.51 -31.94
N VAL A 108 -7.39 6.55 -31.16
CA VAL A 108 -7.09 7.91 -31.65
C VAL A 108 -5.59 8.12 -31.62
N GLU A 109 -4.98 8.43 -32.76
CA GLU A 109 -3.57 8.79 -32.84
C GLU A 109 -3.36 10.23 -32.37
N LEU A 110 -2.61 10.39 -31.28
CA LEU A 110 -2.16 11.71 -30.82
C LEU A 110 -0.92 12.13 -31.62
N LYS A 111 -0.94 13.34 -32.19
CA LYS A 111 0.26 13.92 -32.82
C LYS A 111 1.41 13.90 -31.82
N LYS A 112 2.61 13.50 -32.27
CA LYS A 112 3.81 13.47 -31.44
C LYS A 112 4.01 14.84 -30.80
N VAL A 113 3.89 14.91 -29.49
CA VAL A 113 4.18 16.12 -28.72
C VAL A 113 5.69 16.34 -28.73
N ASP A 114 6.12 17.58 -28.88
CA ASP A 114 7.54 17.96 -28.79
C ASP A 114 8.15 17.36 -27.51
N PRO A 115 9.29 16.64 -27.57
CA PRO A 115 9.95 16.05 -26.41
C PRO A 115 10.16 17.04 -25.24
N LYS A 116 10.29 18.33 -25.54
CA LYS A 116 10.44 19.42 -24.54
C LYS A 116 9.17 19.71 -23.74
N LEU A 117 8.00 19.24 -24.18
CA LEU A 117 6.69 19.46 -23.53
C LEU A 117 6.18 18.22 -22.79
N LYS A 118 6.95 17.13 -22.73
CA LYS A 118 6.58 15.93 -21.98
C LYS A 118 6.69 16.19 -20.49
N THR A 119 5.63 15.91 -19.74
CA THR A 119 5.68 15.97 -18.27
C THR A 119 6.72 14.98 -17.73
N GLU A 120 7.30 15.27 -16.58
CA GLU A 120 8.25 14.37 -15.89
C GLU A 120 7.66 12.96 -15.75
N ARG A 121 6.40 12.87 -15.37
CA ARG A 121 5.67 11.60 -15.24
C ARG A 121 5.67 10.78 -16.54
N THR A 122 5.42 11.41 -17.68
CA THR A 122 5.46 10.74 -18.99
C THR A 122 6.83 10.17 -19.30
N ARG A 123 7.88 10.92 -19.01
CA ARG A 123 9.25 10.45 -19.24
C ARG A 123 9.57 9.24 -18.34
N LEU A 124 9.08 9.20 -17.11
CA LEU A 124 9.25 8.05 -16.24
C LEU A 124 8.55 6.78 -16.79
N TYR A 125 7.34 6.89 -17.34
CA TYR A 125 6.66 5.77 -18.01
C TYR A 125 7.47 5.28 -19.22
N GLU A 126 7.99 6.18 -20.05
CA GLU A 126 8.84 5.82 -21.20
C GLU A 126 10.12 5.12 -20.78
N ILE A 127 10.79 5.61 -19.73
CA ILE A 127 11.98 4.98 -19.15
C ILE A 127 11.67 3.57 -18.66
N CYS A 128 10.59 3.38 -17.90
CA CYS A 128 10.18 2.06 -17.41
C CYS A 128 9.82 1.12 -18.56
N TYR A 129 9.11 1.61 -19.59
CA TYR A 129 8.81 0.83 -20.79
C TYR A 129 10.08 0.36 -21.51
N LEU A 130 11.01 1.28 -21.77
CA LEU A 130 12.28 0.96 -22.47
C LEU A 130 13.16 0.03 -21.63
N ALA A 131 13.22 0.22 -20.32
CA ALA A 131 13.91 -0.68 -19.40
C ALA A 131 13.32 -2.09 -19.46
N ASN A 132 11.98 -2.21 -19.50
CA ASN A 132 11.31 -3.50 -19.64
C ASN A 132 11.69 -4.19 -20.97
N GLN A 133 11.65 -3.46 -22.09
CA GLN A 133 12.07 -3.99 -23.38
C GLN A 133 13.53 -4.44 -23.39
N PHE A 134 14.41 -3.68 -22.70
CA PHE A 134 15.81 -4.06 -22.52
C PHE A 134 15.92 -5.38 -21.75
N PHE A 135 15.25 -5.54 -20.63
CA PHE A 135 15.31 -6.76 -19.82
C PHE A 135 14.74 -7.98 -20.54
N ILE A 136 13.63 -7.82 -21.27
CA ILE A 136 13.06 -8.88 -22.12
C ILE A 136 14.09 -9.34 -23.17
N LYS A 137 14.75 -8.38 -23.84
CA LYS A 137 15.79 -8.69 -24.82
C LYS A 137 16.99 -9.40 -24.20
N GLN A 138 17.42 -8.99 -22.99
CA GLN A 138 18.51 -9.65 -22.28
C GLN A 138 18.14 -11.10 -21.90
N LEU A 139 16.91 -11.35 -21.47
CA LEU A 139 16.42 -12.71 -21.19
C LEU A 139 16.46 -13.58 -22.43
N ALA A 140 16.06 -13.05 -23.59
CA ALA A 140 15.98 -13.81 -24.84
C ALA A 140 17.34 -14.07 -25.50
N ALA A 141 18.25 -13.07 -25.48
CA ALA A 141 19.46 -13.07 -26.31
C ALA A 141 20.75 -13.45 -25.56
N SER A 142 20.87 -13.13 -24.25
CA SER A 142 22.11 -13.40 -23.51
C SER A 142 22.23 -14.87 -23.08
N GLN A 143 23.46 -15.36 -22.90
CA GLN A 143 23.69 -16.73 -22.40
C GLN A 143 23.12 -16.90 -20.98
N ALA A 144 23.33 -15.92 -20.10
CA ALA A 144 22.76 -15.93 -18.75
C ALA A 144 21.21 -15.92 -18.81
N GLY A 145 20.62 -15.15 -19.73
CA GLY A 145 19.18 -15.15 -19.95
C GLY A 145 18.62 -16.51 -20.36
N LYS A 146 19.33 -17.24 -21.22
CA LYS A 146 18.96 -18.61 -21.60
C LYS A 146 19.00 -19.58 -20.41
N ASN A 147 19.97 -19.44 -19.51
CA ASN A 147 20.04 -20.24 -18.29
C ASN A 147 18.85 -19.92 -17.36
N ILE A 148 18.51 -18.63 -17.21
CA ILE A 148 17.33 -18.19 -16.45
C ILE A 148 16.04 -18.75 -17.06
N GLN A 149 15.90 -18.78 -18.40
CA GLN A 149 14.74 -19.41 -19.05
C GLN A 149 14.62 -20.90 -18.71
N LYS A 150 15.74 -21.64 -18.71
CA LYS A 150 15.76 -23.05 -18.28
C LYS A 150 15.32 -23.19 -16.82
N TYR A 151 15.83 -22.34 -15.92
CA TYR A 151 15.43 -22.32 -14.52
C TYR A 151 13.92 -22.07 -14.38
N LEU A 152 13.36 -21.07 -15.08
CA LEU A 152 11.93 -20.77 -15.04
C LEU A 152 11.09 -21.94 -15.58
N ALA A 153 11.58 -22.65 -16.61
CA ALA A 153 10.93 -23.85 -17.13
C ALA A 153 10.94 -25.02 -16.12
N VAL A 154 12.05 -25.23 -15.41
CA VAL A 154 12.13 -26.22 -14.30
C VAL A 154 11.16 -25.88 -13.19
N ARG A 155 10.95 -24.58 -12.89
CA ARG A 155 9.94 -24.08 -11.94
C ARG A 155 8.51 -24.11 -12.51
N GLY A 156 8.29 -24.77 -13.66
CA GLY A 156 6.97 -24.97 -14.25
C GLY A 156 6.43 -23.81 -15.10
N LEU A 157 7.20 -22.72 -15.31
CA LEU A 157 6.71 -21.55 -16.05
C LEU A 157 6.91 -21.75 -17.56
N MET A 158 5.82 -21.73 -18.33
CA MET A 158 5.84 -21.89 -19.79
C MET A 158 6.35 -20.62 -20.50
N ALA A 159 6.94 -20.80 -21.68
CA ALA A 159 7.43 -19.70 -22.51
C ALA A 159 6.32 -18.67 -22.86
N ALA A 160 5.08 -19.14 -23.05
CA ALA A 160 3.92 -18.29 -23.29
C ALA A 160 3.64 -17.35 -22.10
N ALA A 161 3.71 -17.87 -20.86
CA ALA A 161 3.53 -17.06 -19.65
C ALA A 161 4.69 -16.07 -19.46
N ILE A 162 5.95 -16.49 -19.69
CA ILE A 162 7.11 -15.59 -19.66
C ILE A 162 6.90 -14.39 -20.59
N LYS A 163 6.43 -14.65 -21.83
CA LYS A 163 6.14 -13.60 -22.81
C LYS A 163 4.96 -12.73 -22.41
N ASP A 164 3.85 -13.32 -21.97
CA ASP A 164 2.61 -12.61 -21.60
C ASP A 164 2.83 -11.69 -20.38
N TRP A 165 3.65 -12.13 -19.42
CA TRP A 165 4.00 -11.35 -18.24
C TRP A 165 5.25 -10.48 -18.44
N GLN A 166 5.84 -10.49 -19.63
CA GLN A 166 6.98 -9.66 -20.01
C GLN A 166 8.19 -9.83 -19.06
N ILE A 167 8.43 -11.07 -18.63
CA ILE A 167 9.54 -11.37 -17.72
C ILE A 167 10.88 -11.07 -18.42
N GLY A 168 11.81 -10.50 -17.69
CA GLY A 168 13.11 -10.09 -18.20
C GLY A 168 14.28 -10.59 -17.37
N TYR A 169 15.48 -10.22 -17.78
CA TYR A 169 16.72 -10.47 -17.06
C TYR A 169 17.56 -9.19 -17.02
N ALA A 170 18.01 -8.78 -15.85
CA ALA A 170 18.97 -7.71 -15.67
C ALA A 170 20.40 -8.29 -15.72
N PRO A 171 21.26 -7.88 -16.65
CA PRO A 171 22.59 -8.41 -16.77
C PRO A 171 23.49 -8.02 -15.59
N LYS A 172 24.62 -8.74 -15.41
CA LYS A 172 25.54 -8.56 -14.27
C LYS A 172 26.32 -7.25 -14.30
N GLN A 173 26.43 -6.62 -15.48
CA GLN A 173 27.16 -5.37 -15.69
C GLN A 173 26.57 -4.24 -14.83
N TRP A 174 27.46 -3.33 -14.39
CA TRP A 174 27.11 -2.24 -13.49
C TRP A 174 26.36 -1.09 -14.15
N ARG A 175 26.48 -0.91 -15.47
CA ARG A 175 25.96 0.24 -16.22
C ARG A 175 25.20 -0.13 -17.49
N ALA A 176 24.85 -1.39 -17.69
CA ALA A 176 24.24 -1.85 -18.94
C ALA A 176 22.90 -1.15 -19.25
N LEU A 177 22.07 -0.93 -18.25
CA LEU A 177 20.80 -0.22 -18.40
C LEU A 177 21.02 1.29 -18.53
N ILE A 178 21.94 1.87 -17.74
CA ILE A 178 22.31 3.29 -17.81
C ILE A 178 22.77 3.63 -19.23
N ASP A 179 23.71 2.87 -19.78
CA ASP A 179 24.29 3.14 -21.10
C ASP A 179 23.22 2.96 -22.21
N PHE A 180 22.34 1.96 -22.06
CA PHE A 180 21.22 1.75 -22.96
C PHE A 180 20.22 2.91 -22.96
N LEU A 181 19.83 3.42 -21.80
CA LEU A 181 18.88 4.54 -21.68
C LEU A 181 19.54 5.87 -22.04
N GLY A 182 20.82 6.07 -21.65
CA GLY A 182 21.60 7.26 -21.99
C GLY A 182 21.75 7.42 -23.50
N SER A 183 22.00 6.31 -24.24
CA SER A 183 22.07 6.35 -25.72
C SER A 183 20.73 6.75 -26.37
N ARG A 184 19.62 6.79 -25.62
CA ARG A 184 18.29 7.22 -26.05
C ARG A 184 17.90 8.62 -25.57
N GLY A 185 18.86 9.35 -24.96
CA GLY A 185 18.66 10.73 -24.55
C GLY A 185 18.01 10.91 -23.17
N TYR A 186 18.08 9.90 -22.29
CA TYR A 186 17.67 10.04 -20.91
C TYR A 186 18.87 10.31 -20.01
N SER A 187 18.74 11.31 -19.15
CA SER A 187 19.78 11.67 -18.18
C SER A 187 19.80 10.70 -16.99
N ASP A 188 20.95 10.60 -16.31
CA ASP A 188 21.08 9.80 -15.08
C ASP A 188 20.10 10.25 -14.00
N ASP A 189 19.75 11.57 -13.91
CA ASP A 189 18.76 12.09 -12.97
C ASP A 189 17.36 11.53 -13.27
N GLU A 190 16.92 11.51 -14.52
CA GLU A 190 15.63 10.96 -14.92
C GLU A 190 15.56 9.45 -14.68
N ILE A 191 16.63 8.71 -14.99
CA ILE A 191 16.71 7.27 -14.75
C ILE A 191 16.71 6.96 -13.24
N SER A 192 17.36 7.82 -12.44
CA SER A 192 17.35 7.73 -10.97
C SER A 192 15.96 7.97 -10.39
N LYS A 193 15.23 8.98 -10.91
CA LYS A 193 13.83 9.26 -10.52
C LYS A 193 12.87 8.12 -10.89
N ALA A 194 13.16 7.34 -11.93
CA ALA A 194 12.46 6.11 -12.25
C ALA A 194 12.82 4.94 -11.30
N GLY A 195 13.78 5.13 -10.40
CA GLY A 195 14.19 4.13 -9.42
C GLY A 195 15.02 2.98 -9.99
N LEU A 196 15.60 3.14 -11.19
CA LEU A 196 16.32 2.08 -11.91
C LEU A 196 17.81 2.07 -11.62
N ILE A 197 18.35 3.17 -11.12
CA ILE A 197 19.78 3.31 -10.78
C ILE A 197 19.96 3.84 -9.36
N VAL A 198 21.15 3.66 -8.84
CA VAL A 198 21.53 4.10 -7.50
C VAL A 198 22.76 5.00 -7.60
N LYS A 199 22.71 6.13 -6.91
CA LYS A 199 23.84 7.06 -6.81
C LYS A 199 24.82 6.58 -5.75
N LYS A 200 26.09 6.49 -6.07
CA LYS A 200 27.16 6.20 -5.12
C LYS A 200 27.58 7.51 -4.46
N GLU A 201 27.27 7.66 -3.17
CA GLU A 201 27.46 8.94 -2.45
C GLU A 201 28.92 9.46 -2.48
N GLU A 202 29.91 8.55 -2.43
CA GLU A 202 31.33 8.93 -2.33
C GLU A 202 31.97 9.40 -3.65
N LYS A 203 31.42 8.98 -4.81
CA LYS A 203 32.06 9.21 -6.12
C LYS A 203 31.20 9.95 -7.14
N ASN A 204 29.97 10.37 -6.79
CA ASN A 204 29.01 10.97 -7.72
C ASN A 204 28.75 10.12 -8.99
N GLU A 205 28.94 8.82 -8.90
CA GLU A 205 28.72 7.85 -9.96
C GLU A 205 27.39 7.13 -9.78
N TYR A 206 26.79 6.71 -10.89
CA TYR A 206 25.55 5.92 -10.88
C TYR A 206 25.83 4.49 -11.34
N TYR A 207 25.06 3.53 -10.80
CA TYR A 207 25.07 2.13 -11.22
C TYR A 207 23.67 1.56 -11.28
N ASP A 208 23.46 0.52 -12.09
CA ASP A 208 22.18 -0.15 -12.26
C ASP A 208 21.71 -0.76 -10.94
N ARG A 209 20.46 -0.49 -10.53
CA ARG A 209 19.86 -1.05 -9.32
C ARG A 209 19.72 -2.57 -9.41
N PHE A 210 19.27 -3.05 -10.56
CA PHE A 210 19.06 -4.47 -10.81
C PHE A 210 20.23 -5.03 -11.60
N ARG A 211 20.92 -6.02 -11.03
CA ARG A 211 22.08 -6.69 -11.64
C ARG A 211 22.04 -8.17 -11.33
N ASP A 212 22.25 -9.02 -12.36
CA ASP A 212 22.18 -10.46 -12.28
C ASP A 212 20.88 -10.96 -11.60
N ARG A 213 19.73 -10.48 -12.11
CA ARG A 213 18.43 -10.76 -11.51
C ARG A 213 17.36 -11.05 -12.55
N ILE A 214 16.42 -11.94 -12.20
CA ILE A 214 15.17 -12.16 -12.94
C ILE A 214 14.26 -10.97 -12.66
N ILE A 215 13.74 -10.34 -13.71
CA ILE A 215 12.93 -9.13 -13.63
C ILE A 215 11.45 -9.46 -13.86
N PHE A 216 10.62 -9.06 -12.90
CA PHE A 216 9.16 -9.11 -12.98
C PHE A 216 8.66 -7.66 -13.07
N PRO A 217 8.12 -7.23 -14.23
CA PRO A 217 7.60 -5.87 -14.36
C PRO A 217 6.33 -5.70 -13.52
N ILE A 218 6.24 -4.56 -12.88
CA ILE A 218 5.06 -4.13 -12.12
C ILE A 218 4.27 -3.18 -13.01
N HIS A 219 2.96 -3.47 -13.17
CA HIS A 219 2.07 -2.70 -14.00
C HIS A 219 1.06 -1.91 -13.15
N ASP A 220 0.66 -0.74 -13.63
CA ASP A 220 -0.52 -0.07 -13.14
C ASP A 220 -1.82 -0.76 -13.62
N LEU A 221 -2.98 -0.26 -13.22
CA LEU A 221 -4.28 -0.85 -13.62
C LEU A 221 -4.55 -0.80 -15.13
N ASN A 222 -3.82 0.03 -15.88
CA ASN A 222 -3.93 0.16 -17.33
C ASN A 222 -2.94 -0.72 -18.11
N GLY A 223 -2.06 -1.42 -17.39
CA GLY A 223 -1.03 -2.26 -17.97
C GLY A 223 0.24 -1.52 -18.38
N LEU A 224 0.45 -0.28 -17.94
CA LEU A 224 1.71 0.43 -18.11
C LEU A 224 2.72 -0.01 -17.07
N VAL A 225 3.97 -0.21 -17.47
CA VAL A 225 5.06 -0.58 -16.56
C VAL A 225 5.43 0.64 -15.71
N ILE A 226 5.35 0.48 -14.38
CA ILE A 226 5.63 1.54 -13.41
C ILE A 226 6.83 1.25 -12.50
N GLY A 227 7.34 0.02 -12.53
CA GLY A 227 8.46 -0.42 -11.73
C GLY A 227 8.74 -1.90 -11.93
N PHE A 228 9.61 -2.45 -11.10
CA PHE A 228 10.06 -3.83 -11.22
C PHE A 228 10.27 -4.46 -9.85
N THR A 229 9.99 -5.75 -9.76
CA THR A 229 10.52 -6.64 -8.74
C THR A 229 11.60 -7.50 -9.37
N ALA A 230 12.70 -7.69 -8.67
CA ALA A 230 13.84 -8.43 -9.16
C ALA A 230 14.23 -9.54 -8.17
N ARG A 231 14.18 -10.79 -8.61
CA ARG A 231 14.65 -11.96 -7.87
C ARG A 231 16.10 -12.25 -8.21
N GLU A 232 16.89 -12.61 -7.22
CA GLU A 232 18.29 -13.02 -7.43
C GLU A 232 18.40 -14.20 -8.41
N ASN A 233 19.53 -14.25 -9.13
CA ASN A 233 19.86 -15.38 -9.97
C ASN A 233 20.13 -16.60 -9.08
N PRO A 234 19.35 -17.69 -9.20
CA PRO A 234 19.51 -18.86 -8.34
C PRO A 234 20.81 -19.62 -8.57
N GLU A 235 21.45 -19.47 -9.75
CA GLU A 235 22.75 -20.10 -10.06
C GLU A 235 23.91 -19.37 -9.37
N GLN A 236 23.74 -18.07 -9.01
CA GLN A 236 24.76 -17.24 -8.39
C GLN A 236 24.15 -16.36 -7.30
N PRO A 237 23.65 -16.93 -6.18
CA PRO A 237 23.00 -16.16 -5.13
C PRO A 237 24.02 -15.23 -4.46
N ASP A 238 23.67 -13.95 -4.29
CA ASP A 238 24.47 -12.97 -3.54
C ASP A 238 23.88 -12.79 -2.14
N SER A 239 24.48 -13.45 -1.15
CA SER A 239 24.02 -13.42 0.25
C SER A 239 24.03 -12.01 0.89
N ARG A 240 24.69 -11.02 0.27
CA ARG A 240 24.76 -9.64 0.74
C ARG A 240 23.53 -8.82 0.35
N MET A 241 22.74 -9.31 -0.60
CA MET A 241 21.53 -8.64 -1.09
C MET A 241 20.32 -9.54 -0.89
N GLY A 242 19.19 -8.97 -0.55
CA GLY A 242 17.94 -9.74 -0.37
C GLY A 242 17.55 -10.55 -1.61
N LYS A 243 16.91 -11.71 -1.39
CA LYS A 243 16.41 -12.61 -2.44
C LYS A 243 15.54 -11.86 -3.46
N TYR A 244 14.71 -10.92 -2.99
CA TYR A 244 13.92 -10.01 -3.81
C TYR A 244 14.26 -8.56 -3.49
N ILE A 245 14.39 -7.73 -4.53
CA ILE A 245 14.50 -6.27 -4.42
C ILE A 245 13.46 -5.62 -5.34
N ASN A 246 12.91 -4.50 -4.89
CA ASN A 246 11.87 -3.75 -5.61
C ASN A 246 12.38 -2.37 -6.05
N THR A 247 11.74 -1.80 -7.07
CA THR A 247 11.82 -0.36 -7.34
C THR A 247 11.40 0.40 -6.08
N PRO A 248 12.11 1.47 -5.66
CA PRO A 248 11.66 2.35 -4.59
C PRO A 248 10.40 3.13 -5.02
N ASN A 249 9.73 3.79 -4.07
CA ASN A 249 8.63 4.69 -4.42
C ASN A 249 9.13 5.80 -5.35
N THR A 250 8.38 6.05 -6.42
CA THR A 250 8.65 7.07 -7.44
C THR A 250 7.38 7.88 -7.68
N LEU A 251 7.45 8.89 -8.58
CA LEU A 251 6.26 9.66 -8.97
C LEU A 251 5.16 8.79 -9.62
N ILE A 252 5.52 7.63 -10.23
CA ILE A 252 4.59 6.72 -10.91
C ILE A 252 4.37 5.39 -10.16
N TYR A 253 5.14 5.08 -9.13
CA TYR A 253 5.08 3.83 -8.38
C TYR A 253 5.00 4.09 -6.87
N ASP A 254 3.87 3.74 -6.26
CA ASP A 254 3.68 3.71 -4.81
C ASP A 254 3.41 2.26 -4.38
N LYS A 255 4.40 1.65 -3.73
CA LYS A 255 4.33 0.26 -3.27
C LYS A 255 3.10 -0.01 -2.38
N SER A 256 2.64 1.01 -1.65
CA SER A 256 1.47 0.88 -0.77
C SER A 256 0.14 0.79 -1.51
N GLN A 257 0.11 1.07 -2.82
CA GLN A 257 -1.11 1.06 -3.63
C GLN A 257 -1.13 -0.05 -4.67
N VAL A 258 0.03 -0.56 -5.04
CA VAL A 258 0.16 -1.52 -6.14
C VAL A 258 -0.08 -2.95 -5.66
N ILE A 259 -0.84 -3.71 -6.44
CA ILE A 259 -1.11 -5.14 -6.27
C ILE A 259 -0.64 -5.82 -7.56
N TYR A 260 0.30 -6.75 -7.43
CA TYR A 260 0.88 -7.43 -8.58
C TYR A 260 -0.16 -8.32 -9.29
N GLY A 261 -0.26 -8.19 -10.60
CA GLY A 261 -1.19 -8.96 -11.42
C GLY A 261 -2.61 -8.39 -11.50
N LEU A 262 -2.95 -7.36 -10.71
CA LEU A 262 -4.33 -6.82 -10.66
C LEU A 262 -4.80 -6.25 -12.01
N ASN A 263 -3.90 -5.69 -12.82
CA ASN A 263 -4.21 -5.21 -14.17
C ASN A 263 -4.80 -6.31 -15.05
N LYS A 264 -4.35 -7.57 -14.91
CA LYS A 264 -4.86 -8.74 -15.62
C LYS A 264 -6.05 -9.38 -14.88
N ALA A 265 -5.99 -9.47 -13.57
CA ALA A 265 -6.96 -10.19 -12.73
C ALA A 265 -8.30 -9.47 -12.52
N LYS A 266 -8.35 -8.15 -12.65
CA LYS A 266 -9.50 -7.32 -12.22
C LYS A 266 -10.85 -7.73 -12.81
N LEU A 267 -10.90 -8.20 -14.05
CA LEU A 267 -12.14 -8.62 -14.70
C LEU A 267 -12.58 -10.01 -14.21
N ASP A 268 -11.64 -10.93 -14.04
CA ASP A 268 -11.92 -12.28 -13.54
C ASP A 268 -12.29 -12.24 -12.05
N ILE A 269 -11.64 -11.40 -11.22
CA ILE A 269 -12.04 -11.13 -9.83
C ILE A 269 -13.50 -10.68 -9.77
N LYS A 270 -13.89 -9.74 -10.64
CA LYS A 270 -15.27 -9.23 -10.67
C LYS A 270 -16.27 -10.31 -11.15
N LYS A 271 -15.89 -11.10 -12.15
CA LYS A 271 -16.71 -12.19 -12.73
C LYS A 271 -16.95 -13.30 -11.71
N GLU A 272 -15.89 -13.74 -11.03
CA GLU A 272 -15.93 -14.82 -10.05
C GLU A 272 -16.37 -14.35 -8.67
N ASN A 273 -16.46 -13.02 -8.47
CA ASN A 273 -16.73 -12.36 -7.19
C ASN A 273 -15.80 -12.88 -6.07
N LEU A 274 -14.55 -13.15 -6.41
CA LEU A 274 -13.53 -13.67 -5.50
C LEU A 274 -12.15 -13.17 -5.94
N CYS A 275 -11.39 -12.60 -5.02
CA CYS A 275 -9.98 -12.31 -5.17
C CYS A 275 -9.16 -13.32 -4.38
N VAL A 276 -8.25 -14.02 -5.02
CA VAL A 276 -7.28 -14.89 -4.34
C VAL A 276 -5.97 -14.12 -4.19
N LEU A 277 -5.53 -13.96 -2.95
CA LEU A 277 -4.32 -13.24 -2.61
C LEU A 277 -3.21 -14.21 -2.21
N VAL A 278 -2.08 -14.14 -2.91
CA VAL A 278 -0.86 -14.92 -2.67
C VAL A 278 0.31 -13.99 -2.31
N GLU A 279 1.45 -14.55 -1.92
CA GLU A 279 2.61 -13.75 -1.50
C GLU A 279 3.46 -13.26 -2.66
N GLY A 280 3.77 -14.15 -3.61
CA GLY A 280 4.82 -13.98 -4.59
C GLY A 280 4.34 -13.79 -6.02
N GLN A 281 5.25 -13.27 -6.84
CA GLN A 281 5.03 -13.11 -8.27
C GLN A 281 4.90 -14.48 -8.98
N MET A 282 5.71 -15.46 -8.57
CA MET A 282 5.68 -16.80 -9.18
C MET A 282 4.32 -17.47 -8.95
N ASP A 283 3.73 -17.32 -7.77
CA ASP A 283 2.41 -17.89 -7.46
C ASP A 283 1.34 -17.34 -8.40
N VAL A 284 1.36 -16.00 -8.62
CA VAL A 284 0.44 -15.34 -9.57
C VAL A 284 0.64 -15.88 -11.00
N LEU A 285 1.89 -15.96 -11.45
CA LEU A 285 2.19 -16.43 -12.81
C LEU A 285 1.72 -17.88 -13.02
N MET A 286 2.02 -18.76 -12.07
CA MET A 286 1.63 -20.16 -12.12
C MET A 286 0.11 -20.33 -12.07
N ALA A 287 -0.58 -19.55 -11.22
CA ALA A 287 -2.04 -19.57 -11.15
C ALA A 287 -2.68 -19.11 -12.47
N HIS A 288 -2.23 -17.98 -13.02
CA HIS A 288 -2.76 -17.46 -14.28
C HIS A 288 -2.49 -18.41 -15.46
N GLN A 289 -1.30 -19.04 -15.50
CA GLN A 289 -0.94 -20.05 -16.49
C GLN A 289 -1.87 -21.28 -16.42
N ALA A 290 -2.25 -21.68 -15.19
CA ALA A 290 -3.17 -22.79 -14.95
C ALA A 290 -4.65 -22.42 -15.17
N GLY A 291 -4.94 -21.15 -15.54
CA GLY A 291 -6.30 -20.68 -15.81
C GLY A 291 -7.00 -19.96 -14.64
N PHE A 292 -6.39 -19.89 -13.45
CA PHE A 292 -6.92 -19.18 -12.29
C PHE A 292 -6.54 -17.69 -12.35
N LYS A 293 -7.34 -16.91 -13.06
CA LYS A 293 -7.00 -15.51 -13.40
C LYS A 293 -7.42 -14.49 -12.35
N ASN A 294 -8.12 -14.89 -11.30
CA ASN A 294 -8.53 -14.04 -10.18
C ASN A 294 -7.50 -13.98 -9.05
N VAL A 295 -6.24 -14.38 -9.31
CA VAL A 295 -5.12 -14.43 -8.36
C VAL A 295 -4.24 -13.21 -8.52
N VAL A 296 -3.85 -12.59 -7.37
CA VAL A 296 -2.98 -11.41 -7.28
C VAL A 296 -2.02 -11.54 -6.11
N ALA A 297 -0.94 -10.74 -6.08
CA ALA A 297 0.02 -10.78 -4.97
C ALA A 297 0.24 -9.41 -4.32
N SER A 298 0.52 -9.44 -3.00
CA SER A 298 0.95 -8.28 -2.22
C SER A 298 2.41 -7.90 -2.45
N SER A 299 3.20 -8.77 -3.12
CA SER A 299 4.60 -8.55 -3.49
C SER A 299 5.54 -8.28 -2.32
N GLY A 300 5.48 -9.12 -1.28
CA GLY A 300 6.40 -9.09 -0.14
C GLY A 300 6.16 -7.93 0.83
N THR A 301 4.92 -7.47 0.94
CA THR A 301 4.46 -6.53 1.97
C THR A 301 3.13 -6.97 2.55
N ALA A 302 2.90 -6.66 3.84
CA ALA A 302 1.56 -6.78 4.40
C ALA A 302 0.58 -5.93 3.57
N LEU A 303 -0.67 -6.41 3.45
CA LEU A 303 -1.75 -5.66 2.82
C LEU A 303 -1.91 -4.28 3.46
N THR A 304 -2.09 -3.28 2.63
CA THR A 304 -2.32 -1.91 3.05
C THR A 304 -3.79 -1.51 2.90
N GLU A 305 -4.21 -0.49 3.62
CA GLU A 305 -5.52 0.13 3.48
C GLU A 305 -5.80 0.57 2.03
N LYS A 306 -4.81 1.18 1.37
CA LYS A 306 -4.94 1.65 -0.03
C LYS A 306 -5.17 0.48 -0.99
N GLN A 307 -4.45 -0.63 -0.82
CA GLN A 307 -4.64 -1.85 -1.61
C GLN A 307 -6.03 -2.46 -1.39
N LEU A 308 -6.50 -2.53 -0.15
CA LEU A 308 -7.84 -3.04 0.18
C LEU A 308 -8.94 -2.15 -0.41
N ARG A 309 -8.81 -0.82 -0.37
CA ARG A 309 -9.74 0.11 -1.04
C ARG A 309 -9.79 -0.13 -2.55
N ILE A 310 -8.67 -0.47 -3.18
CA ILE A 310 -8.63 -0.81 -4.60
C ILE A 310 -9.34 -2.14 -4.85
N LEU A 311 -9.06 -3.20 -4.08
CA LEU A 311 -9.71 -4.52 -4.24
C LEU A 311 -11.22 -4.46 -4.00
N LYS A 312 -11.68 -3.64 -3.03
CA LYS A 312 -13.10 -3.47 -2.70
C LYS A 312 -13.96 -3.00 -3.88
N ARG A 313 -13.36 -2.38 -4.90
CA ARG A 313 -14.04 -1.98 -6.14
C ARG A 313 -14.45 -3.17 -7.01
N TYR A 314 -13.79 -4.31 -6.84
CA TYR A 314 -13.97 -5.48 -7.70
C TYR A 314 -14.73 -6.60 -6.99
N THR A 315 -14.50 -6.82 -5.69
CA THR A 315 -15.16 -7.86 -4.90
C THR A 315 -15.14 -7.51 -3.41
N GLU A 316 -16.03 -8.14 -2.65
CA GLU A 316 -16.03 -8.16 -1.18
C GLU A 316 -15.48 -9.49 -0.62
N ASN A 317 -15.16 -10.45 -1.47
CA ASN A 317 -14.69 -11.77 -1.07
C ASN A 317 -13.20 -11.90 -1.34
N LEU A 318 -12.44 -12.22 -0.30
CA LEU A 318 -11.00 -12.39 -0.34
C LEU A 318 -10.64 -13.79 0.17
N ALA A 319 -9.89 -14.57 -0.60
CA ALA A 319 -9.27 -15.79 -0.14
C ALA A 319 -7.75 -15.60 -0.11
N THR A 320 -7.09 -16.02 0.97
CA THR A 320 -5.65 -15.91 1.12
C THR A 320 -5.00 -17.28 1.09
N ALA A 321 -3.95 -17.43 0.30
CA ALA A 321 -3.10 -18.61 0.27
C ALA A 321 -1.67 -18.16 0.61
N PHE A 322 -1.44 -17.89 1.88
CA PHE A 322 -0.15 -17.48 2.41
C PHE A 322 0.53 -18.65 3.09
N ASP A 323 1.85 -18.66 3.04
CA ASP A 323 2.68 -19.55 3.82
C ASP A 323 2.53 -19.20 5.31
N MET A 324 2.05 -20.15 6.12
CA MET A 324 1.68 -19.92 7.52
C MET A 324 2.83 -20.28 8.47
N ASP A 325 4.08 -19.99 8.07
CA ASP A 325 5.21 -20.11 8.97
C ASP A 325 5.19 -19.03 10.08
N LEU A 326 5.83 -19.31 11.22
CA LEU A 326 5.80 -18.46 12.43
C LEU A 326 6.27 -17.01 12.21
N ALA A 327 7.07 -16.74 11.20
CA ALA A 327 7.59 -15.40 10.89
C ALA A 327 6.67 -14.61 9.95
N GLY A 328 6.05 -15.27 8.97
CA GLY A 328 5.03 -14.71 8.07
C GLY A 328 3.70 -14.44 8.78
N GLU A 329 3.41 -15.20 9.85
CA GLU A 329 2.15 -15.17 10.61
C GLU A 329 1.75 -13.75 11.09
N ILE A 330 2.69 -12.93 11.55
CA ILE A 330 2.38 -11.60 12.12
C ILE A 330 2.03 -10.59 11.02
N ALA A 331 2.76 -10.57 9.91
CA ALA A 331 2.51 -9.61 8.83
C ALA A 331 1.25 -9.98 8.04
N THR A 332 1.07 -11.27 7.76
CA THR A 332 -0.11 -11.86 7.13
C THR A 332 -1.36 -11.63 7.98
N LYS A 333 -1.29 -11.92 9.29
CA LYS A 333 -2.36 -11.68 10.24
C LYS A 333 -2.81 -10.22 10.27
N ARG A 334 -1.88 -9.26 10.27
CA ARG A 334 -2.22 -7.83 10.21
C ARG A 334 -2.96 -7.47 8.93
N GLY A 335 -2.53 -7.99 7.79
CA GLY A 335 -3.18 -7.75 6.50
C GLY A 335 -4.60 -8.31 6.46
N ILE A 336 -4.81 -9.50 7.01
CA ILE A 336 -6.12 -10.17 7.10
C ILE A 336 -7.02 -9.42 8.10
N ASP A 337 -6.51 -9.04 9.28
CA ASP A 337 -7.26 -8.25 10.26
C ASP A 337 -7.73 -6.92 9.66
N LEU A 338 -6.89 -6.29 8.85
CA LEU A 338 -7.22 -5.07 8.14
C LEU A 338 -8.31 -5.33 7.09
N ALA A 339 -8.25 -6.43 6.34
CA ALA A 339 -9.28 -6.80 5.37
C ALA A 339 -10.65 -7.00 6.03
N LEU A 340 -10.70 -7.66 7.19
CA LEU A 340 -11.93 -7.81 7.98
C LEU A 340 -12.50 -6.45 8.42
N GLN A 341 -11.65 -5.52 8.86
CA GLN A 341 -12.07 -4.16 9.25
C GLN A 341 -12.65 -3.39 8.06
N PHE A 342 -12.14 -3.62 6.85
CA PHE A 342 -12.68 -3.07 5.61
C PHE A 342 -13.94 -3.80 5.11
N GLY A 343 -14.45 -4.77 5.88
CA GLY A 343 -15.68 -5.50 5.58
C GLY A 343 -15.52 -6.49 4.43
N PHE A 344 -14.34 -7.10 4.28
CA PHE A 344 -14.16 -8.25 3.39
C PHE A 344 -14.62 -9.53 4.06
N ASN A 345 -15.27 -10.39 3.29
CA ASN A 345 -15.49 -11.79 3.64
C ASN A 345 -14.19 -12.55 3.37
N THR A 346 -13.43 -12.82 4.42
CA THR A 346 -12.09 -13.38 4.28
C THR A 346 -12.08 -14.88 4.51
N LYS A 347 -11.50 -15.62 3.58
CA LYS A 347 -11.28 -17.07 3.68
C LYS A 347 -9.78 -17.39 3.63
N VAL A 348 -9.41 -18.54 4.17
CA VAL A 348 -8.05 -19.08 4.13
C VAL A 348 -8.05 -20.37 3.30
N ILE A 349 -7.16 -20.42 2.33
CA ILE A 349 -6.87 -21.61 1.53
C ILE A 349 -5.78 -22.39 2.28
N ASN A 350 -6.12 -23.56 2.78
CA ASN A 350 -5.18 -24.41 3.51
C ASN A 350 -4.31 -25.16 2.53
N LEU A 351 -3.06 -24.75 2.37
CA LEU A 351 -2.07 -25.44 1.55
C LEU A 351 -1.56 -26.72 2.26
N PRO A 352 -1.12 -27.76 1.53
CA PRO A 352 -0.36 -28.85 2.11
C PRO A 352 0.91 -28.35 2.81
N GLU A 353 1.40 -29.10 3.81
CA GLU A 353 2.62 -28.76 4.51
C GLU A 353 3.80 -28.65 3.52
N GLU A 354 4.66 -27.64 3.73
CA GLU A 354 5.88 -27.38 2.94
C GLU A 354 5.64 -27.01 1.43
N GLN A 355 4.40 -26.77 1.02
CA GLN A 355 4.09 -26.35 -0.37
C GLN A 355 3.63 -24.90 -0.43
N ASP A 356 4.18 -24.15 -1.40
CA ASP A 356 3.65 -22.84 -1.79
C ASP A 356 2.57 -23.01 -2.90
N PRO A 357 1.79 -21.95 -3.24
CA PRO A 357 0.80 -22.01 -4.29
C PRO A 357 1.37 -22.43 -5.66
N ALA A 358 2.60 -22.02 -5.97
CA ALA A 358 3.24 -22.37 -7.25
C ALA A 358 3.59 -23.86 -7.30
N ASP A 359 4.05 -24.45 -6.20
CA ASP A 359 4.35 -25.88 -6.11
C ASP A 359 3.07 -26.71 -6.26
N CYS A 360 1.98 -26.37 -5.55
CA CYS A 360 0.67 -27.02 -5.71
C CYS A 360 0.16 -26.98 -7.17
N LEU A 361 0.30 -25.83 -7.83
CA LEU A 361 -0.15 -25.64 -9.22
C LEU A 361 0.72 -26.38 -10.22
N GLN A 362 2.02 -26.55 -9.94
CA GLN A 362 2.95 -27.30 -10.76
C GLN A 362 2.64 -28.80 -10.71
N GLU A 363 2.30 -29.33 -9.53
CA GLU A 363 1.96 -30.73 -9.36
C GLU A 363 0.59 -31.07 -9.96
N ASN A 364 -0.46 -30.36 -9.55
CA ASN A 364 -1.81 -30.62 -10.05
C ASN A 364 -2.77 -29.43 -9.85
N SER A 365 -3.16 -28.81 -10.95
CA SER A 365 -4.10 -27.68 -10.94
C SER A 365 -5.51 -28.02 -10.39
N LEU A 366 -5.92 -29.30 -10.44
CA LEU A 366 -7.20 -29.75 -9.86
C LEU A 366 -7.16 -29.67 -8.32
N VAL A 367 -6.02 -29.99 -7.71
CA VAL A 367 -5.82 -29.87 -6.26
C VAL A 367 -6.00 -28.41 -5.85
N TRP A 368 -5.39 -27.47 -6.57
CA TRP A 368 -5.59 -26.04 -6.31
C TRP A 368 -7.07 -25.64 -6.36
N SER A 369 -7.80 -26.08 -7.39
CA SER A 369 -9.24 -25.79 -7.50
C SER A 369 -10.05 -26.32 -6.31
N GLN A 370 -9.71 -27.52 -5.83
CA GLN A 370 -10.33 -28.10 -4.64
C GLN A 370 -10.01 -27.30 -3.38
N LEU A 371 -8.73 -26.90 -3.18
CA LEU A 371 -8.30 -26.11 -2.04
C LEU A 371 -9.00 -24.74 -2.00
N VAL A 372 -9.14 -24.08 -3.15
CA VAL A 372 -9.88 -22.80 -3.26
C VAL A 372 -11.35 -23.00 -2.92
N SER A 373 -12.00 -24.07 -3.41
CA SER A 373 -13.40 -24.37 -3.12
C SER A 373 -13.66 -24.72 -1.63
N GLN A 374 -12.68 -25.35 -0.99
CA GLN A 374 -12.70 -25.77 0.41
C GLN A 374 -12.15 -24.71 1.35
N ALA A 375 -11.85 -23.49 0.87
CA ALA A 375 -11.32 -22.42 1.68
C ALA A 375 -12.25 -22.12 2.87
N THR A 376 -11.70 -22.18 4.07
CA THR A 376 -12.41 -22.01 5.35
C THR A 376 -12.47 -20.54 5.76
N SER A 377 -13.44 -20.17 6.61
CA SER A 377 -13.42 -18.83 7.21
C SER A 377 -12.17 -18.67 8.07
N LEU A 378 -11.69 -17.43 8.21
CA LEU A 378 -10.52 -17.14 9.04
C LEU A 378 -10.69 -17.62 10.49
N MET A 379 -11.88 -17.46 11.03
CA MET A 379 -12.15 -17.89 12.41
C MET A 379 -12.17 -19.41 12.55
N GLU A 380 -12.72 -20.15 11.57
CA GLU A 380 -12.63 -21.63 11.57
C GLU A 380 -11.18 -22.08 11.46
N PHE A 381 -10.36 -21.42 10.63
CA PHE A 381 -8.94 -21.67 10.53
C PHE A 381 -8.22 -21.47 11.89
N TYR A 382 -8.45 -20.33 12.56
CA TYR A 382 -7.85 -20.08 13.88
C TYR A 382 -8.32 -21.09 14.92
N LEU A 383 -9.61 -21.40 14.94
CA LEU A 383 -10.20 -22.37 15.84
C LEU A 383 -9.57 -23.76 15.66
N SER A 384 -9.54 -24.24 14.40
CA SER A 384 -9.01 -25.57 14.07
C SER A 384 -7.52 -25.70 14.41
N ASN A 385 -6.71 -24.70 14.06
CA ASN A 385 -5.28 -24.72 14.35
C ASN A 385 -4.96 -24.60 15.83
N THR A 386 -5.72 -23.78 16.57
CA THR A 386 -5.54 -23.65 18.02
C THR A 386 -5.91 -24.94 18.75
N LEU A 387 -7.01 -25.60 18.33
CA LEU A 387 -7.44 -26.88 18.91
C LEU A 387 -6.49 -28.05 18.57
N LYS A 388 -5.73 -27.99 17.46
CA LYS A 388 -4.68 -28.97 17.16
C LYS A 388 -3.47 -28.83 18.09
N ARG A 389 -3.16 -27.60 18.54
CA ARG A 389 -1.99 -27.29 19.38
C ARG A 389 -2.24 -27.51 20.89
N TYR A 390 -3.48 -27.27 21.33
CA TYR A 390 -3.85 -27.29 22.74
C TYR A 390 -5.03 -28.22 22.98
N ASP A 391 -4.94 -29.05 24.02
CA ASP A 391 -6.02 -29.96 24.39
C ASP A 391 -7.19 -29.19 25.06
N GLY A 392 -8.28 -29.05 24.35
CA GLY A 392 -9.49 -28.39 24.86
C GLY A 392 -10.24 -29.14 25.96
N GLN A 393 -9.79 -30.30 26.40
CA GLN A 393 -10.37 -31.05 27.54
C GLN A 393 -9.71 -30.66 28.86
N THR A 394 -8.44 -30.23 28.84
CA THR A 394 -7.69 -29.83 30.06
C THR A 394 -7.99 -28.37 30.43
N ILE A 395 -7.87 -28.05 31.73
CA ILE A 395 -8.09 -26.67 32.21
C ILE A 395 -7.05 -25.72 31.61
N GLU A 396 -5.80 -26.13 31.53
CA GLU A 396 -4.69 -25.37 30.96
C GLU A 396 -4.92 -25.13 29.47
N GLY A 397 -5.30 -26.16 28.73
CA GLY A 397 -5.62 -26.05 27.31
C GLY A 397 -6.81 -25.11 27.04
N LYS A 398 -7.90 -25.20 27.80
CA LYS A 398 -9.03 -24.29 27.72
C LYS A 398 -8.63 -22.83 27.93
N LYS A 399 -7.77 -22.56 28.93
CA LYS A 399 -7.25 -21.21 29.20
C LYS A 399 -6.42 -20.68 28.03
N GLU A 400 -5.48 -21.48 27.49
CA GLU A 400 -4.66 -21.06 26.36
C GLU A 400 -5.46 -20.85 25.08
N ILE A 401 -6.41 -21.74 24.76
CA ILE A 401 -7.31 -21.60 23.62
C ILE A 401 -8.12 -20.30 23.76
N SER A 402 -8.70 -20.06 24.94
CA SER A 402 -9.48 -18.83 25.19
C SER A 402 -8.60 -17.59 25.10
N ARG A 403 -7.38 -17.62 25.63
CA ARG A 403 -6.41 -16.51 25.56
C ARG A 403 -6.05 -16.12 24.11
N ILE A 404 -5.97 -17.11 23.21
CA ILE A 404 -5.62 -16.91 21.80
C ILE A 404 -6.84 -16.46 21.00
N LEU A 405 -8.01 -17.10 21.18
CA LEU A 405 -9.16 -16.93 20.28
C LEU A 405 -10.10 -15.79 20.69
N LEU A 406 -10.28 -15.50 21.99
CA LEU A 406 -11.20 -14.42 22.40
C LEU A 406 -10.79 -13.03 21.88
N PRO A 407 -9.49 -12.65 21.83
CA PRO A 407 -9.08 -11.40 21.20
C PRO A 407 -9.45 -11.34 19.70
N GLU A 408 -9.36 -12.44 18.97
CA GLU A 408 -9.70 -12.52 17.56
C GLU A 408 -11.21 -12.42 17.34
N ILE A 409 -12.01 -13.14 18.12
CA ILE A 409 -13.47 -13.05 18.10
C ILE A 409 -13.92 -11.60 18.42
N LYS A 410 -13.26 -10.94 19.38
CA LYS A 410 -13.58 -9.56 19.77
C LYS A 410 -13.39 -8.55 18.63
N LYS A 411 -12.47 -8.82 17.69
CA LYS A 411 -12.21 -7.95 16.53
C LYS A 411 -13.31 -8.00 15.46
N ILE A 412 -14.14 -9.04 15.45
CA ILE A 412 -15.22 -9.22 14.45
C ILE A 412 -16.23 -8.05 14.58
N PRO A 413 -16.43 -7.23 13.52
CA PRO A 413 -17.32 -6.07 13.60
C PRO A 413 -18.80 -6.45 13.70
N ASN A 414 -19.20 -7.52 13.02
CA ASN A 414 -20.56 -8.01 13.02
C ASN A 414 -20.89 -8.75 14.32
N LYS A 415 -21.86 -8.24 15.09
CA LYS A 415 -22.21 -8.80 16.40
C LYS A 415 -22.89 -10.17 16.33
N ILE A 416 -23.61 -10.47 15.25
CA ILE A 416 -24.23 -11.78 15.03
C ILE A 416 -23.15 -12.82 14.77
N GLU A 417 -22.19 -12.50 13.92
CA GLU A 417 -21.05 -13.36 13.63
C GLU A 417 -20.17 -13.55 14.88
N GLN A 418 -19.94 -12.48 15.65
CA GLN A 418 -19.20 -12.54 16.92
C GLN A 418 -19.87 -13.50 17.91
N ALA A 419 -21.20 -13.43 18.06
CA ALA A 419 -21.98 -14.33 18.92
C ALA A 419 -21.88 -15.78 18.42
N HIS A 420 -21.99 -16.02 17.11
CA HIS A 420 -21.85 -17.35 16.52
C HIS A 420 -20.51 -18.00 16.91
N TRP A 421 -19.39 -17.26 16.78
CA TRP A 421 -18.07 -17.78 17.12
C TRP A 421 -17.85 -17.98 18.62
N LEU A 422 -18.47 -17.16 19.47
CA LEU A 422 -18.47 -17.40 20.93
C LEU A 422 -19.20 -18.69 21.29
N GLN A 423 -20.37 -18.93 20.68
CA GLN A 423 -21.13 -20.16 20.88
C GLN A 423 -20.35 -21.39 20.41
N GLU A 424 -19.74 -21.32 19.23
CA GLU A 424 -18.93 -22.41 18.69
C GLU A 424 -17.71 -22.71 19.59
N LEU A 425 -17.02 -21.67 20.07
CA LEU A 425 -15.91 -21.82 21.02
C LEU A 425 -16.39 -22.44 22.35
N ALA A 426 -17.52 -21.97 22.90
CA ALA A 426 -18.12 -22.49 24.12
C ALA A 426 -18.43 -23.99 23.98
N ARG A 427 -19.03 -24.38 22.85
CA ARG A 427 -19.36 -25.77 22.51
C ARG A 427 -18.11 -26.65 22.44
N ARG A 428 -17.04 -26.18 21.75
CA ARG A 428 -15.77 -26.95 21.61
C ARG A 428 -15.04 -27.12 22.94
N LEU A 429 -15.04 -26.09 23.78
CA LEU A 429 -14.38 -26.12 25.09
C LEU A 429 -15.26 -26.75 26.21
N ARG A 430 -16.54 -27.03 25.92
CA ARG A 430 -17.52 -27.48 26.91
C ARG A 430 -17.57 -26.56 28.14
N VAL A 431 -17.74 -25.27 27.90
CA VAL A 431 -17.94 -24.21 28.90
C VAL A 431 -19.20 -23.43 28.60
N GLN A 432 -19.76 -22.71 29.56
CA GLN A 432 -20.89 -21.83 29.32
C GLN A 432 -20.46 -20.60 28.52
N GLU A 433 -21.28 -20.18 27.55
CA GLU A 433 -21.01 -18.98 26.71
C GLU A 433 -20.81 -17.73 27.55
N THR A 434 -21.60 -17.58 28.63
CA THR A 434 -21.52 -16.42 29.56
C THR A 434 -20.12 -16.23 30.12
N VAL A 435 -19.40 -17.32 30.46
CA VAL A 435 -18.03 -17.27 30.95
C VAL A 435 -17.07 -16.68 29.90
N LEU A 436 -17.22 -17.08 28.63
CA LEU A 436 -16.40 -16.56 27.54
C LEU A 436 -16.72 -15.08 27.24
N VAL A 437 -17.99 -14.67 27.35
CA VAL A 437 -18.39 -13.27 27.22
C VAL A 437 -17.75 -12.41 28.32
N GLU A 438 -17.78 -12.88 29.57
CA GLU A 438 -17.13 -12.18 30.70
C GLU A 438 -15.62 -12.08 30.51
N GLU A 439 -14.95 -13.17 30.10
CA GLU A 439 -13.51 -13.15 29.82
C GLU A 439 -13.20 -12.23 28.64
N MET A 440 -13.99 -12.24 27.57
CA MET A 440 -13.83 -11.34 26.43
C MET A 440 -14.02 -9.86 26.83
N ALA A 441 -14.89 -9.56 27.80
CA ALA A 441 -15.08 -8.21 28.32
C ALA A 441 -13.83 -7.69 29.06
N LYS A 442 -13.09 -8.55 29.75
CA LYS A 442 -11.83 -8.22 30.45
C LYS A 442 -10.69 -7.88 29.50
N ILE A 443 -10.72 -8.34 28.25
CA ILE A 443 -9.72 -8.02 27.26
C ILE A 443 -9.83 -6.53 26.95
N LYS A 444 -8.84 -5.72 27.36
CA LYS A 444 -8.77 -4.29 26.99
C LYS A 444 -8.75 -4.20 25.46
N GLN A 445 -9.66 -3.42 24.88
CA GLN A 445 -9.48 -2.99 23.50
C GLN A 445 -8.16 -2.23 23.46
N VAL A 446 -7.21 -2.77 22.70
CA VAL A 446 -6.05 -1.97 22.29
C VAL A 446 -6.63 -0.90 21.37
N ASP A 447 -6.68 0.33 21.87
CA ASP A 447 -7.27 1.47 21.15
C ASP A 447 -6.71 1.53 19.73
N ARG A 448 -7.62 1.49 18.76
CA ARG A 448 -7.34 1.46 17.30
C ARG A 448 -6.57 2.68 16.81
N VAL A 449 -6.46 3.73 17.61
CA VAL A 449 -5.81 5.00 17.26
C VAL A 449 -4.27 4.93 17.26
N ALA A 450 -3.66 3.93 17.91
CA ALA A 450 -2.21 3.82 18.02
C ALA A 450 -1.52 3.05 16.86
N ILE A 451 -2.28 2.45 15.92
CA ILE A 451 -1.73 1.58 14.87
C ILE A 451 -1.69 2.27 13.49
N GLU A 452 -2.42 3.38 13.29
CA GLU A 452 -2.56 4.02 11.96
C GLU A 452 -1.38 4.88 11.49
N GLN A 453 -0.28 4.98 12.24
CA GLN A 453 0.85 5.83 11.86
C GLN A 453 2.18 5.09 11.73
N LYS A 454 2.24 3.91 11.08
CA LYS A 454 3.54 3.28 10.80
C LYS A 454 3.56 2.51 9.48
N THR A 455 3.67 3.23 8.36
CA THR A 455 4.29 2.69 7.15
C THR A 455 4.83 3.84 6.29
N GLU A 456 6.00 4.34 6.65
CA GLU A 456 6.97 4.83 5.67
C GLU A 456 8.25 4.05 5.95
N ASP A 457 8.47 3.02 5.13
CA ASP A 457 9.60 2.11 5.23
C ASP A 457 10.78 2.69 4.42
N ASN A 458 11.75 3.25 5.14
CA ASN A 458 13.09 3.54 4.64
C ASN A 458 14.10 2.64 5.36
N GLY A 459 13.96 1.33 5.29
CA GLY A 459 15.02 0.37 5.63
C GLY A 459 15.66 0.49 7.03
N GLN A 460 15.00 1.18 7.99
CA GLN A 460 15.49 1.34 9.36
C GLN A 460 14.74 0.41 10.34
N PRO A 461 15.39 -0.10 11.39
CA PRO A 461 14.78 -1.00 12.35
C PRO A 461 13.58 -0.33 13.03
N LYS A 462 12.47 -1.05 13.15
CA LYS A 462 11.17 -0.60 13.70
C LYS A 462 11.35 0.10 15.05
N ILE A 463 11.07 1.41 15.08
CA ILE A 463 10.98 2.21 16.31
C ILE A 463 9.69 1.77 17.03
N VAL A 464 9.82 1.07 18.15
CA VAL A 464 8.69 0.48 18.89
C VAL A 464 7.77 1.56 19.49
N ASN A 465 8.34 2.71 19.88
CA ASN A 465 7.59 3.91 20.31
C ASN A 465 8.44 5.15 20.03
N LEU A 466 7.93 6.08 19.21
CA LEU A 466 8.65 7.29 18.82
C LEU A 466 9.00 8.19 20.02
N GLU A 467 8.13 8.25 21.03
CA GLU A 467 8.35 9.04 22.26
C GLU A 467 9.45 8.42 23.12
N GLU A 468 9.39 7.10 23.32
CA GLU A 468 10.43 6.33 24.02
C GLU A 468 11.78 6.50 23.35
N TYR A 469 11.82 6.36 22.04
CA TYR A 469 13.04 6.48 21.26
C TYR A 469 13.63 7.90 21.32
N ALA A 470 12.81 8.93 21.12
CA ALA A 470 13.24 10.33 21.22
C ALA A 470 13.84 10.64 22.60
N LEU A 471 13.15 10.21 23.66
CA LEU A 471 13.62 10.43 25.04
C LEU A 471 14.86 9.60 25.36
N GLY A 472 14.90 8.33 24.96
CA GLY A 472 16.06 7.45 25.11
C GLY A 472 17.31 7.98 24.41
N LEU A 473 17.17 8.54 23.20
CA LEU A 473 18.25 9.21 22.49
C LEU A 473 18.79 10.43 23.25
N ILE A 474 17.93 11.21 23.88
CA ILE A 474 18.33 12.35 24.71
C ILE A 474 19.07 11.85 25.96
N LEU A 475 18.52 10.85 26.66
CA LEU A 475 19.10 10.27 27.87
C LEU A 475 20.50 9.69 27.64
N THR A 476 20.69 9.00 26.52
CA THR A 476 22.01 8.46 26.13
C THR A 476 22.97 9.53 25.56
N ASN A 477 22.50 10.78 25.34
CA ASN A 477 23.29 11.90 24.82
C ASN A 477 23.05 13.19 25.61
N LEU A 478 23.03 13.13 26.93
CA LEU A 478 22.71 14.26 27.84
C LEU A 478 23.50 15.55 27.56
N ARG A 479 24.76 15.45 27.12
CA ARG A 479 25.59 16.60 26.75
C ARG A 479 24.96 17.44 25.61
N LYS A 480 24.13 16.83 24.76
CA LYS A 480 23.46 17.48 23.62
C LYS A 480 22.07 18.03 23.98
N MET A 481 21.56 17.74 25.20
CA MET A 481 20.24 18.16 25.69
C MET A 481 19.98 19.67 25.60
N LYS A 482 21.00 20.49 25.75
CA LYS A 482 20.89 21.97 25.66
C LYS A 482 20.20 22.44 24.37
N ARG A 483 20.38 21.69 23.27
CA ARG A 483 19.80 21.99 21.94
C ARG A 483 18.29 21.74 21.87
N PHE A 484 17.75 20.90 22.76
CA PHE A 484 16.35 20.48 22.77
C PHE A 484 15.56 21.03 23.98
N LYS A 485 16.14 21.89 24.79
CA LYS A 485 15.48 22.50 25.96
C LYS A 485 14.22 23.31 25.60
N ARG A 486 14.16 23.85 24.36
CA ARG A 486 13.01 24.63 23.90
C ARG A 486 11.84 23.76 23.44
N GLU A 487 12.05 22.46 23.21
CA GLU A 487 10.98 21.56 22.80
C GLU A 487 9.94 21.42 23.93
N PRO A 488 8.65 21.50 23.62
CA PRO A 488 7.61 21.44 24.64
C PRO A 488 7.36 20.00 25.10
N ALA A 489 7.11 19.83 26.39
CA ALA A 489 6.85 18.50 26.98
C ALA A 489 5.48 17.93 26.60
N TYR A 490 4.55 18.76 26.14
CA TYR A 490 3.23 18.30 25.68
C TYR A 490 3.27 17.50 24.37
N LEU A 491 4.43 17.43 23.70
CA LEU A 491 4.62 16.55 22.55
C LEU A 491 4.65 15.07 22.94
N PHE A 492 4.88 14.76 24.21
CA PHE A 492 4.80 13.41 24.76
C PHE A 492 3.38 13.17 25.27
N ILE A 493 2.66 12.22 24.68
CA ILE A 493 1.30 11.81 25.10
C ILE A 493 1.39 11.00 26.39
N ASN A 494 2.45 10.16 26.50
CA ASN A 494 2.69 9.40 27.72
C ASN A 494 3.10 10.35 28.86
N SER A 495 2.30 10.40 29.93
CA SER A 495 2.49 11.31 31.06
C SER A 495 3.81 11.10 31.79
N GLU A 496 4.28 9.86 31.92
CA GLU A 496 5.54 9.52 32.58
C GLU A 496 6.75 9.98 31.75
N LEU A 497 6.73 9.78 30.42
CA LEU A 497 7.76 10.27 29.51
C LEU A 497 7.80 11.80 29.49
N ALA A 498 6.63 12.45 29.48
CA ALA A 498 6.52 13.89 29.59
C ALA A 498 7.12 14.41 30.90
N GLU A 499 6.92 13.69 31.99
CA GLU A 499 7.45 14.07 33.31
C GLU A 499 8.98 13.86 33.40
N ILE A 500 9.52 12.75 32.87
CA ILE A 500 10.96 12.55 32.75
C ILE A 500 11.57 13.69 31.92
N PHE A 501 10.97 14.06 30.80
CA PHE A 501 11.45 15.15 29.95
C PHE A 501 11.37 16.52 30.64
N LYS A 502 10.30 16.82 31.40
CA LYS A 502 10.17 18.03 32.23
C LYS A 502 11.28 18.11 33.27
N ASN A 503 11.58 17.00 33.94
CA ASN A 503 12.64 16.94 34.96
C ASN A 503 14.04 17.13 34.34
N LEU A 504 14.28 16.59 33.14
CA LEU A 504 15.50 16.85 32.36
C LEU A 504 15.67 18.35 32.03
N LYS A 505 14.58 19.03 31.68
CA LYS A 505 14.61 20.47 31.36
C LYS A 505 14.91 21.34 32.57
N LYS A 506 14.43 20.98 33.78
CA LYS A 506 14.62 21.70 35.03
C LYS A 506 16.04 21.59 35.57
N GLY A 507 16.79 20.56 35.20
CA GLY A 507 18.15 20.34 35.69
C GLY A 507 19.13 21.45 35.29
N LYS A 508 19.44 22.36 36.23
CA LYS A 508 20.50 23.36 36.09
C LYS A 508 21.87 22.70 36.32
N GLY A 509 22.60 22.45 35.26
CA GLY A 509 24.02 22.35 35.02
C GLY A 509 25.05 22.16 36.14
N LYS A 510 25.06 21.07 36.92
CA LYS A 510 26.27 20.49 37.51
C LYS A 510 26.02 18.98 37.62
N GLY A 511 26.58 18.20 36.64
CA GLY A 511 26.47 16.78 36.59
C GLY A 511 25.62 16.26 35.40
N ASN A 512 26.16 16.35 34.18
CA ASN A 512 25.57 15.72 32.99
C ASN A 512 25.76 14.18 33.01
N ASN A 513 25.58 13.55 34.16
CA ASN A 513 25.70 12.10 34.32
C ASN A 513 24.33 11.50 34.53
N LEU A 514 24.00 10.47 33.75
CA LEU A 514 22.73 9.74 33.78
C LEU A 514 22.45 9.20 35.20
N LYS A 515 23.47 8.72 35.90
CA LYS A 515 23.36 8.22 37.28
C LYS A 515 22.83 9.29 38.26
N SER A 516 23.37 10.50 38.23
CA SER A 516 22.92 11.59 39.09
C SER A 516 21.55 12.15 38.70
N PHE A 517 21.11 11.98 37.48
CA PHE A 517 19.75 12.29 37.05
C PHE A 517 18.75 11.24 37.55
N ARG A 518 19.10 9.96 37.43
CA ARG A 518 18.30 8.83 37.90
C ARG A 518 18.00 8.90 39.41
N GLU A 519 19.01 9.23 40.22
CA GLU A 519 18.89 9.34 41.70
C GLU A 519 17.92 10.44 42.17
N ARG A 520 17.57 11.37 41.27
CA ARG A 520 16.64 12.49 41.58
C ARG A 520 15.21 12.21 41.13
N LEU A 521 14.97 11.10 40.45
CA LEU A 521 13.64 10.72 39.98
C LEU A 521 12.93 9.83 41.03
N PRO A 522 11.61 9.88 41.10
CA PRO A 522 10.81 8.88 41.79
C PRO A 522 11.14 7.46 41.25
N ILE A 523 11.02 6.45 42.11
CA ILE A 523 11.49 5.09 41.81
C ILE A 523 10.83 4.47 40.56
N ASN A 524 9.55 4.78 40.34
CA ASN A 524 8.82 4.34 39.14
C ASN A 524 9.40 4.96 37.86
N LEU A 525 9.70 6.26 37.85
CA LEU A 525 10.30 6.95 36.71
C LEU A 525 11.77 6.58 36.50
N ALA A 526 12.49 6.24 37.59
CA ALA A 526 13.86 5.76 37.51
C ALA A 526 13.95 4.38 36.84
N ASN A 527 13.02 3.47 37.14
CA ASN A 527 12.95 2.15 36.49
C ASN A 527 12.60 2.29 35.01
N GLN A 528 11.68 3.15 34.66
CA GLN A 528 11.31 3.43 33.26
C GLN A 528 12.48 4.07 32.49
N LEU A 529 13.25 4.95 33.13
CA LEU A 529 14.47 5.53 32.55
C LEU A 529 15.49 4.44 32.22
N ASP A 530 15.74 3.50 33.14
CA ASP A 530 16.70 2.40 32.92
C ASP A 530 16.28 1.54 31.70
N GLU A 531 14.98 1.23 31.60
CA GLU A 531 14.43 0.48 30.48
C GLU A 531 14.60 1.22 29.13
N LEU A 532 14.31 2.54 29.12
CA LEU A 532 14.47 3.38 27.93
C LEU A 532 15.93 3.44 27.44
N VAL A 533 16.86 3.59 28.38
CA VAL A 533 18.29 3.65 28.06
C VAL A 533 18.74 2.31 27.49
N PHE A 534 18.37 1.20 28.11
CA PHE A 534 18.71 -0.14 27.63
C PHE A 534 18.17 -0.42 26.22
N LYS A 535 16.88 -0.14 25.99
CA LYS A 535 16.24 -0.30 24.66
C LYS A 535 16.96 0.53 23.59
N THR A 536 17.34 1.77 23.94
CA THR A 536 17.98 2.69 22.98
C THR A 536 19.42 2.30 22.67
N GLU A 537 20.17 1.80 23.63
CA GLU A 537 21.54 1.32 23.45
C GLU A 537 21.57 0.04 22.60
N ALA A 538 20.65 -0.87 22.84
CA ALA A 538 20.49 -2.07 22.00
C ALA A 538 20.18 -1.71 20.53
N GLN A 539 19.39 -0.67 20.30
CA GLN A 539 19.05 -0.20 18.95
C GLN A 539 20.21 0.52 18.23
N LYS A 540 21.07 1.23 18.98
CA LYS A 540 22.27 1.90 18.42
C LYS A 540 23.31 0.93 17.87
N SER A 541 23.42 -0.25 18.46
CA SER A 541 24.39 -1.27 18.04
C SER A 541 24.10 -1.86 16.66
N LEU A 542 22.95 -1.55 16.06
CA LEU A 542 22.51 -2.03 14.75
C LEU A 542 22.78 -1.07 13.58
N SER A 543 23.37 0.12 13.82
CA SER A 543 23.60 1.14 12.79
C SER A 543 25.03 1.68 12.78
N ASP A 544 25.76 1.48 11.66
CA ASP A 544 27.15 1.91 11.48
C ASP A 544 27.36 3.42 11.31
N LYS A 545 26.30 4.21 11.03
CA LYS A 545 26.38 5.69 10.86
C LYS A 545 25.28 6.39 11.65
N PHE A 546 25.48 6.49 12.98
CA PHE A 546 24.49 7.11 13.87
C PHE A 546 24.84 8.58 14.21
N GLU A 547 24.00 9.55 13.77
CA GLU A 547 24.08 10.98 14.13
C GLU A 547 23.01 11.39 15.15
N PRO A 548 23.27 11.36 16.46
CA PRO A 548 22.25 11.55 17.50
C PRO A 548 21.44 12.83 17.38
N VAL A 549 22.07 13.93 16.93
CA VAL A 549 21.38 15.25 16.87
C VAL A 549 20.40 15.30 15.69
N LYS A 550 20.73 14.72 14.55
CA LYS A 550 19.85 14.65 13.40
C LYS A 550 18.63 13.77 13.74
N GLU A 551 18.91 12.62 14.37
CA GLU A 551 17.88 11.67 14.75
C GLU A 551 16.90 12.23 15.79
N ILE A 552 17.40 12.90 16.84
CA ILE A 552 16.53 13.56 17.82
C ILE A 552 15.70 14.67 17.15
N ARG A 553 16.27 15.47 16.24
CA ARG A 553 15.51 16.48 15.50
C ARG A 553 14.41 15.86 14.66
N PHE A 554 14.70 14.77 13.97
CA PHE A 554 13.71 14.03 13.21
C PHE A 554 12.58 13.55 14.12
N CYS A 555 12.87 12.92 15.25
CA CYS A 555 11.85 12.49 16.21
C CYS A 555 10.95 13.65 16.65
N PHE A 556 11.54 14.80 17.04
CA PHE A 556 10.73 15.94 17.45
C PHE A 556 9.92 16.56 16.31
N SER A 557 10.39 16.51 15.06
CA SER A 557 9.60 16.96 13.92
C SER A 557 8.34 16.08 13.73
N GLN A 558 8.49 14.76 13.88
CA GLN A 558 7.38 13.81 13.80
C GLN A 558 6.41 13.95 14.99
N LEU A 559 6.93 14.14 16.22
CA LEU A 559 6.09 14.38 17.40
C LEU A 559 5.27 15.66 17.26
N ARG A 560 5.86 16.75 16.74
CA ARG A 560 5.14 18.00 16.45
C ARG A 560 4.05 17.79 15.38
N LYS A 561 4.38 17.09 14.27
CA LYS A 561 3.43 16.80 13.20
C LYS A 561 2.21 16.03 13.75
N ARG A 562 2.45 14.99 14.57
CA ARG A 562 1.40 14.21 15.23
C ARG A 562 0.52 15.10 16.13
N TYR A 563 1.12 15.89 16.99
CA TYR A 563 0.40 16.77 17.92
C TYR A 563 -0.51 17.77 17.19
N TRP A 564 -0.01 18.39 16.12
CA TRP A 564 -0.81 19.34 15.35
C TRP A 564 -1.93 18.65 14.55
N GLN A 565 -1.69 17.45 14.05
CA GLN A 565 -2.72 16.65 13.37
C GLN A 565 -3.85 16.28 14.33
N GLU A 566 -3.54 15.78 15.51
CA GLU A 566 -4.54 15.47 16.56
C GLU A 566 -5.36 16.69 16.96
N LYS A 567 -4.71 17.86 17.09
CA LYS A 567 -5.40 19.11 17.33
C LYS A 567 -6.36 19.51 16.21
N LEU A 568 -5.94 19.35 14.96
CA LEU A 568 -6.80 19.62 13.81
C LEU A 568 -8.01 18.65 13.77
N ASP A 569 -7.80 17.39 14.07
CA ASP A 569 -8.87 16.39 14.08
C ASP A 569 -9.88 16.67 15.19
N GLN A 570 -9.43 17.05 16.40
CA GLN A 570 -10.30 17.51 17.48
C GLN A 570 -11.10 18.75 17.09
N LEU A 571 -10.44 19.74 16.48
CA LEU A 571 -11.09 20.98 16.09
C LEU A 571 -12.11 20.76 14.97
N ASN A 572 -11.83 19.85 14.01
CA ASN A 572 -12.80 19.42 13.01
C ASN A 572 -14.05 18.78 13.62
N LEU A 573 -13.87 17.99 14.69
CA LEU A 573 -15.00 17.38 15.39
C LEU A 573 -15.87 18.47 16.04
N SER A 574 -15.23 19.40 16.77
CA SER A 574 -15.91 20.52 17.42
C SER A 574 -16.60 21.48 16.44
N ILE A 575 -16.01 21.71 15.26
CA ILE A 575 -16.64 22.49 14.17
C ILE A 575 -17.93 21.80 13.71
N ARG A 576 -17.91 20.46 13.50
CA ARG A 576 -19.10 19.71 13.11
C ARG A 576 -20.21 19.73 14.16
N GLU A 577 -19.85 19.66 15.44
CA GLU A 577 -20.79 19.78 16.57
C GLU A 577 -21.43 21.17 16.57
N ALA A 578 -20.62 22.23 16.45
CA ALA A 578 -21.14 23.61 16.38
C ALA A 578 -21.98 23.89 15.13
N GLU A 579 -21.69 23.23 14.00
CA GLU A 579 -22.55 23.26 12.79
C GLU A 579 -23.91 22.62 13.05
N MET A 580 -23.96 21.49 13.75
CA MET A 580 -25.23 20.81 14.11
C MET A 580 -26.06 21.64 15.10
N GLU A 581 -25.40 22.29 16.05
CA GLU A 581 -26.05 23.16 17.07
C GLU A 581 -26.39 24.55 16.52
N LYS A 582 -25.98 24.90 15.29
CA LYS A 582 -26.14 26.21 14.64
C LYS A 582 -25.54 27.38 15.42
N ASP A 583 -24.51 27.13 16.22
CA ASP A 583 -23.80 28.15 16.99
C ASP A 583 -22.78 28.89 16.10
N LYS A 584 -23.23 30.03 15.55
CA LYS A 584 -22.44 30.84 14.61
C LYS A 584 -21.20 31.47 15.24
N ASP A 585 -21.23 31.81 16.53
CA ASP A 585 -20.11 32.49 17.19
C ASP A 585 -18.97 31.50 17.51
N SER A 586 -19.31 30.31 17.99
CA SER A 586 -18.35 29.21 18.18
C SER A 586 -17.75 28.73 16.84
N LEU A 587 -18.58 28.60 15.82
CA LEU A 587 -18.15 28.20 14.47
C LEU A 587 -17.11 29.15 13.89
N LYS A 588 -17.32 30.47 14.02
CA LYS A 588 -16.38 31.49 13.54
C LYS A 588 -15.03 31.39 14.25
N LYS A 589 -15.04 31.31 15.59
CA LYS A 589 -13.82 31.18 16.41
C LYS A 589 -13.02 29.91 16.06
N MET A 590 -13.71 28.77 15.96
CA MET A 590 -13.08 27.49 15.64
C MET A 590 -12.51 27.44 14.22
N THR A 591 -13.18 28.06 13.25
CA THR A 591 -12.70 28.18 11.86
C THR A 591 -11.45 29.07 11.78
N GLU A 592 -11.40 30.17 12.53
CA GLU A 592 -10.21 31.03 12.61
C GLU A 592 -9.02 30.28 13.23
N GLU A 593 -9.28 29.49 14.29
CA GLU A 593 -8.26 28.65 14.94
C GLU A 593 -7.76 27.56 14.00
N PHE A 594 -8.65 26.90 13.25
CA PHE A 594 -8.31 25.89 12.24
C PHE A 594 -7.39 26.46 11.16
N ASN A 595 -7.71 27.62 10.61
CA ASN A 595 -6.89 28.28 9.60
C ASN A 595 -5.50 28.68 10.15
N LYS A 596 -5.43 29.12 11.41
CA LYS A 596 -4.16 29.45 12.08
C LYS A 596 -3.29 28.20 12.28
N LEU A 597 -3.88 27.09 12.70
CA LEU A 597 -3.17 25.81 12.88
C LEU A 597 -2.67 25.25 11.54
N THR A 598 -3.49 25.27 10.51
CA THR A 598 -3.11 24.81 9.16
C THR A 598 -1.91 25.60 8.61
N LYS A 599 -1.89 26.91 8.84
CA LYS A 599 -0.76 27.78 8.47
C LYS A 599 0.52 27.45 9.26
N GLN A 600 0.40 27.10 10.54
CA GLN A 600 1.55 26.68 11.35
C GLN A 600 2.13 25.35 10.91
N ILE A 601 1.29 24.38 10.51
CA ILE A 601 1.73 23.09 9.99
C ILE A 601 2.49 23.28 8.66
N SER A 602 1.98 24.11 7.75
CA SER A 602 2.66 24.37 6.46
C SER A 602 4.04 25.03 6.65
N LEU A 603 4.19 25.90 7.65
CA LEU A 603 5.47 26.53 7.99
C LEU A 603 6.44 25.61 8.74
N SER A 604 5.97 24.54 9.38
CA SER A 604 6.80 23.56 10.08
C SER A 604 7.24 22.37 9.18
N SER A 605 6.75 22.31 7.95
CA SER A 605 7.08 21.27 6.95
C SER A 605 8.23 21.66 6.01
N ASN A 606 8.68 22.92 6.08
CA ASN A 606 9.91 23.44 5.49
C ASN A 606 11.00 23.53 6.57
#